data_ba48f317f98b48f32face8d62d12a2c2
#
_entry.id   ba48f317f98b48f32face8d62d12a2c2
#
_cell.length_a   1.000
_cell.length_b   1.000
_cell.length_c   1.000
_cell.angle_alpha   90.00
_cell.angle_beta   90.00
_cell.angle_gamma   90.00
#
_symmetry.space_group_name_H-M   'P 1'
#
loop_
_entity.id
_entity.type
_entity.pdbx_description
1 polymer ?
#
loop_
_entity_poly.entity_id
_entity_poly.type
_entity_poly.pdbx_seq_one_letter_code
_entity_poly.pdbx_strand_id
1 'polypeptide(L)'
;MRAVFNVFSGTGNTHKVCRAVMAEWQKRGVECKYVSIEKDCEVRDPNSFDRIVIGYPVHAFNAPQIVFDFIKRMPDCAGERLVYLIKTSGEPLKLNDGSCAHVYDLLKKKGYTVAGEYHYVMPYNMIFRHTDKMAARMWQAAERRIPVEAAEMLAGKITPLKKGPFKRLVSFVFRIEHPAMPLLGRAYKVNEACTGCGKCARGCPQKNITMAGGKPVFGKHCIGCVKCSFGCPENAITIGVLNGWKVNGGYNFSGEPATDKEVCRYCRRSYIKYFNEAEKLPLPQENAEKEEE
;
A
#
# COMPACT_ATOMS: atom_id res chain seq x y z
N MET A 1 -11.29 -17.66 -14.89
CA MET A 1 -11.00 -17.31 -13.47
C MET A 1 -11.38 -15.86 -13.22
N ARG A 2 -11.96 -15.57 -12.04
CA ARG A 2 -12.35 -14.21 -11.63
C ARG A 2 -11.59 -13.79 -10.38
N ALA A 3 -11.10 -12.57 -10.34
CA ALA A 3 -10.35 -12.05 -9.22
C ALA A 3 -10.83 -10.66 -8.77
N VAL A 4 -10.71 -10.36 -7.47
CA VAL A 4 -10.99 -9.04 -6.91
C VAL A 4 -9.77 -8.48 -6.19
N PHE A 5 -9.42 -7.24 -6.52
CA PHE A 5 -8.37 -6.45 -5.89
C PHE A 5 -9.03 -5.38 -5.01
N ASN A 6 -8.98 -5.56 -3.71
CA ASN A 6 -9.46 -4.58 -2.73
C ASN A 6 -8.24 -3.80 -2.22
N VAL A 7 -8.10 -2.54 -2.60
CA VAL A 7 -6.84 -1.81 -2.40
C VAL A 7 -7.06 -0.48 -1.71
N PHE A 8 -6.38 -0.29 -0.59
CA PHE A 8 -6.19 1.02 0.02
C PHE A 8 -4.85 1.62 -0.42
N SER A 9 -4.88 2.86 -0.89
CA SER A 9 -3.66 3.61 -1.23
C SER A 9 -3.84 5.09 -0.93
N GLY A 10 -3.05 5.61 0.01
CA GLY A 10 -3.05 7.04 0.35
C GLY A 10 -2.47 7.90 -0.79
N THR A 11 -1.28 7.59 -1.23
CA THR A 11 -0.48 8.42 -2.15
C THR A 11 -0.20 7.79 -3.51
N GLY A 12 -0.73 6.59 -3.78
CA GLY A 12 -0.65 5.93 -5.08
C GLY A 12 0.30 4.72 -5.15
N ASN A 13 1.25 4.56 -4.24
CA ASN A 13 2.24 3.48 -4.30
C ASN A 13 1.62 2.08 -4.34
N THR A 14 0.77 1.74 -3.37
CA THR A 14 0.08 0.44 -3.34
C THR A 14 -0.81 0.24 -4.56
N HIS A 15 -1.48 1.32 -5.00
CA HIS A 15 -2.29 1.31 -6.20
C HIS A 15 -1.45 0.92 -7.44
N LYS A 16 -0.27 1.56 -7.60
CA LYS A 16 0.66 1.28 -8.72
C LYS A 16 1.07 -0.20 -8.76
N VAL A 17 1.47 -0.76 -7.62
CA VAL A 17 1.87 -2.18 -7.51
C VAL A 17 0.67 -3.11 -7.81
N CYS A 18 -0.47 -2.91 -7.15
CA CYS A 18 -1.64 -3.78 -7.35
C CYS A 18 -2.19 -3.72 -8.77
N ARG A 19 -2.12 -2.54 -9.44
CA ARG A 19 -2.51 -2.41 -10.86
C ARG A 19 -1.56 -3.18 -11.78
N ALA A 20 -0.27 -3.18 -11.49
CA ALA A 20 0.70 -3.95 -12.27
C ALA A 20 0.48 -5.47 -12.10
N VAL A 21 0.26 -5.95 -10.86
CA VAL A 21 -0.10 -7.38 -10.63
C VAL A 21 -1.41 -7.73 -11.35
N MET A 22 -2.40 -6.85 -11.29
CA MET A 22 -3.67 -7.06 -11.98
C MET A 22 -3.49 -7.15 -13.50
N ALA A 23 -2.64 -6.30 -14.07
CA ALA A 23 -2.32 -6.33 -15.50
C ALA A 23 -1.69 -7.67 -15.92
N GLU A 24 -0.78 -8.22 -15.11
CA GLU A 24 -0.19 -9.55 -15.35
C GLU A 24 -1.25 -10.67 -15.33
N TRP A 25 -2.26 -10.59 -14.46
CA TRP A 25 -3.36 -11.52 -14.43
C TRP A 25 -4.29 -11.37 -15.64
N GLN A 26 -4.56 -10.13 -16.04
CA GLN A 26 -5.38 -9.85 -17.22
C GLN A 26 -4.73 -10.35 -18.53
N LYS A 27 -3.39 -10.25 -18.67
CA LYS A 27 -2.65 -10.85 -19.79
C LYS A 27 -2.86 -12.37 -19.87
N ARG A 28 -3.12 -13.03 -18.74
CA ARG A 28 -3.39 -14.49 -18.63
C ARG A 28 -4.90 -14.82 -18.65
N GLY A 29 -5.73 -13.90 -19.12
CA GLY A 29 -7.18 -14.11 -19.31
C GLY A 29 -8.01 -14.11 -18.02
N VAL A 30 -7.49 -13.57 -16.90
CA VAL A 30 -8.26 -13.45 -15.66
C VAL A 30 -9.14 -12.22 -15.70
N GLU A 31 -10.43 -12.40 -15.43
CA GLU A 31 -11.36 -11.29 -15.23
C GLU A 31 -11.09 -10.63 -13.87
N CYS A 32 -10.57 -9.42 -13.87
CA CYS A 32 -10.19 -8.70 -12.66
C CYS A 32 -11.13 -7.54 -12.35
N LYS A 33 -11.60 -7.45 -11.11
CA LYS A 33 -12.31 -6.30 -10.57
C LYS A 33 -11.41 -5.55 -9.59
N TYR A 34 -11.48 -4.22 -9.63
CA TYR A 34 -10.71 -3.36 -8.72
C TYR A 34 -11.65 -2.54 -7.85
N VAL A 35 -11.42 -2.59 -6.54
CA VAL A 35 -12.14 -1.81 -5.52
C VAL A 35 -11.14 -0.93 -4.77
N SER A 36 -11.31 0.38 -4.84
CA SER A 36 -10.60 1.30 -3.98
C SER A 36 -11.25 1.27 -2.59
N ILE A 37 -10.48 0.90 -1.57
CA ILE A 37 -10.98 0.89 -0.19
C ILE A 37 -11.12 2.32 0.30
N GLU A 38 -12.35 2.76 0.47
CA GLU A 38 -12.76 4.03 1.04
C GLU A 38 -13.84 3.79 2.11
N LYS A 39 -14.17 4.80 2.91
CA LYS A 39 -15.11 4.68 4.03
C LYS A 39 -16.44 4.01 3.65
N ASP A 40 -17.03 4.44 2.54
CA ASP A 40 -18.36 3.97 2.09
C ASP A 40 -18.27 3.18 0.77
N CYS A 41 -17.10 2.58 0.46
CA CYS A 41 -16.98 1.77 -0.74
C CYS A 41 -17.86 0.50 -0.62
N GLU A 42 -18.38 0.07 -1.77
CA GLU A 42 -19.06 -1.21 -1.88
C GLU A 42 -18.10 -2.36 -1.53
N VAL A 43 -18.55 -3.28 -0.72
CA VAL A 43 -17.87 -4.55 -0.51
C VAL A 43 -18.48 -5.55 -1.46
N ARG A 44 -17.75 -5.87 -2.54
CA ARG A 44 -18.16 -6.94 -3.45
C ARG A 44 -18.09 -8.27 -2.72
N ASP A 45 -19.07 -9.13 -2.93
CA ASP A 45 -19.06 -10.45 -2.32
C ASP A 45 -17.82 -11.24 -2.75
N PRO A 46 -16.84 -11.48 -1.84
CA PRO A 46 -15.60 -12.18 -2.19
C PRO A 46 -15.84 -13.64 -2.57
N ASN A 47 -16.99 -14.22 -2.19
CA ASN A 47 -17.35 -15.60 -2.51
C ASN A 47 -17.62 -15.78 -4.00
N SER A 48 -17.86 -14.70 -4.73
CA SER A 48 -18.06 -14.72 -6.19
C SER A 48 -16.74 -14.68 -7.00
N PHE A 49 -15.57 -14.73 -6.33
CA PHE A 49 -14.24 -14.67 -6.95
C PHE A 49 -13.38 -15.87 -6.55
N ASP A 50 -12.55 -16.33 -7.49
CA ASP A 50 -11.60 -17.43 -7.28
C ASP A 50 -10.35 -16.98 -6.53
N ARG A 51 -9.96 -15.72 -6.69
CA ARG A 51 -8.81 -15.10 -6.03
C ARG A 51 -9.18 -13.74 -5.45
N ILE A 52 -8.71 -13.48 -4.26
CA ILE A 52 -8.92 -12.22 -3.54
C ILE A 52 -7.55 -11.61 -3.24
N VAL A 53 -7.35 -10.35 -3.59
CA VAL A 53 -6.17 -9.57 -3.22
C VAL A 53 -6.60 -8.44 -2.29
N ILE A 54 -5.88 -8.25 -1.19
CA ILE A 54 -6.01 -7.09 -0.32
C ILE A 54 -4.68 -6.35 -0.33
N GLY A 55 -4.69 -5.13 -0.91
CA GLY A 55 -3.53 -4.26 -1.03
C GLY A 55 -3.57 -3.10 -0.03
N TYR A 56 -2.45 -2.84 0.67
CA TYR A 56 -2.36 -1.72 1.61
C TYR A 56 -0.92 -1.24 1.85
N PRO A 57 -0.71 0.05 2.19
CA PRO A 57 0.57 0.53 2.69
C PRO A 57 0.74 0.13 4.15
N VAL A 58 1.99 -0.13 4.56
CA VAL A 58 2.31 -0.33 5.98
C VAL A 58 2.35 1.03 6.67
N HIS A 59 1.54 1.21 7.70
CA HIS A 59 1.55 2.33 8.62
C HIS A 59 2.03 1.86 9.99
N ALA A 60 3.16 2.39 10.48
CA ALA A 60 3.74 2.01 11.77
C ALA A 60 3.66 0.49 12.05
N PHE A 61 4.20 -0.32 11.15
CA PHE A 61 4.21 -1.79 11.21
C PHE A 61 2.82 -2.45 11.25
N ASN A 62 1.77 -1.77 10.75
CA ASN A 62 0.40 -2.28 10.67
C ASN A 62 -0.24 -2.00 9.32
N ALA A 63 -1.36 -2.65 9.04
CA ALA A 63 -2.29 -2.16 8.04
C ALA A 63 -3.04 -0.93 8.59
N PRO A 64 -3.42 0.05 7.76
CA PRO A 64 -4.24 1.18 8.16
C PRO A 64 -5.61 0.76 8.68
N GLN A 65 -6.19 1.52 9.62
CA GLN A 65 -7.49 1.22 10.22
C GLN A 65 -8.61 0.97 9.19
N ILE A 66 -8.63 1.74 8.10
CA ILE A 66 -9.62 1.59 7.03
C ILE A 66 -9.64 0.18 6.39
N VAL A 67 -8.49 -0.51 6.38
CA VAL A 67 -8.37 -1.88 5.85
C VAL A 67 -9.06 -2.86 6.80
N PHE A 68 -8.88 -2.70 8.12
CA PHE A 68 -9.60 -3.50 9.10
C PHE A 68 -11.11 -3.29 9.03
N ASP A 69 -11.53 -2.02 8.89
CA ASP A 69 -12.95 -1.68 8.80
C ASP A 69 -13.58 -2.24 7.52
N PHE A 70 -12.83 -2.26 6.42
CA PHE A 70 -13.25 -2.92 5.19
C PHE A 70 -13.41 -4.43 5.38
N ILE A 71 -12.39 -5.12 5.96
CA ILE A 71 -12.44 -6.58 6.17
C ILE A 71 -13.59 -6.96 7.11
N LYS A 72 -13.88 -6.16 8.14
CA LYS A 72 -15.03 -6.40 9.03
C LYS A 72 -16.36 -6.40 8.29
N ARG A 73 -16.50 -5.57 7.24
CA ARG A 73 -17.69 -5.49 6.39
C ARG A 73 -17.78 -6.61 5.34
N MET A 74 -16.65 -7.28 5.03
CA MET A 74 -16.69 -8.44 4.13
C MET A 74 -17.60 -9.52 4.74
N PRO A 75 -18.40 -10.26 3.93
CA PRO A 75 -19.13 -11.43 4.42
C PRO A 75 -18.14 -12.50 4.91
N ASP A 76 -18.63 -13.45 5.67
CA ASP A 76 -17.86 -14.63 6.02
C ASP A 76 -17.65 -15.51 4.79
N CYS A 77 -16.54 -16.25 4.78
CA CYS A 77 -16.16 -17.08 3.65
C CYS A 77 -17.09 -18.28 3.50
N ALA A 78 -17.67 -18.45 2.32
CA ALA A 78 -18.41 -19.64 1.95
C ALA A 78 -17.50 -20.57 1.14
N GLY A 79 -17.07 -21.66 1.76
CA GLY A 79 -16.13 -22.60 1.18
C GLY A 79 -14.66 -22.14 1.36
N GLU A 80 -13.78 -22.60 0.49
CA GLU A 80 -12.36 -22.25 0.54
C GLU A 80 -12.03 -21.12 -0.43
N ARG A 81 -11.48 -20.01 0.07
CA ARG A 81 -11.09 -18.85 -0.72
C ARG A 81 -9.68 -18.39 -0.32
N LEU A 82 -8.82 -18.29 -1.32
CA LEU A 82 -7.44 -17.83 -1.13
C LEU A 82 -7.37 -16.31 -1.17
N VAL A 83 -6.79 -15.73 -0.13
CA VAL A 83 -6.52 -14.29 -0.03
C VAL A 83 -5.02 -14.05 -0.08
N TYR A 84 -4.57 -13.17 -0.96
CA TYR A 84 -3.19 -12.69 -1.04
C TYR A 84 -3.11 -11.27 -0.52
N LEU A 85 -2.09 -11.00 0.31
CA LEU A 85 -1.83 -9.68 0.85
C LEU A 85 -0.69 -9.03 0.07
N ILE A 86 -0.95 -7.88 -0.54
CA ILE A 86 0.06 -7.04 -1.17
C ILE A 86 0.27 -5.82 -0.28
N LYS A 87 1.49 -5.66 0.26
CA LYS A 87 1.83 -4.52 1.10
C LYS A 87 2.97 -3.71 0.53
N THR A 88 2.93 -2.39 0.76
CA THR A 88 4.01 -1.48 0.39
C THR A 88 4.54 -0.75 1.62
N SER A 89 5.84 -0.56 1.70
CA SER A 89 6.48 0.28 2.72
C SER A 89 7.67 1.05 2.14
N GLY A 90 8.17 2.02 2.88
CA GLY A 90 9.32 2.81 2.47
C GLY A 90 10.65 2.09 2.60
N GLU A 91 10.73 1.00 3.35
CA GLU A 91 11.96 0.25 3.62
C GLU A 91 11.75 -1.26 3.68
N PRO A 92 12.76 -2.07 3.32
CA PRO A 92 12.72 -3.52 3.35
C PRO A 92 13.09 -4.09 4.74
N LEU A 93 12.52 -3.53 5.81
CA LEU A 93 12.78 -4.02 7.16
C LEU A 93 11.99 -5.29 7.47
N LYS A 94 12.65 -6.26 8.08
CA LYS A 94 12.00 -7.52 8.52
C LYS A 94 10.90 -7.30 9.56
N LEU A 95 10.87 -6.14 10.26
CA LEU A 95 9.78 -5.78 11.17
C LEU A 95 8.45 -5.61 10.44
N ASN A 96 8.49 -5.18 9.18
CA ASN A 96 7.30 -5.07 8.33
C ASN A 96 6.62 -6.42 8.04
N ASP A 97 7.31 -7.55 8.23
CA ASP A 97 6.70 -8.89 8.09
C ASP A 97 5.57 -9.10 9.12
N GLY A 98 5.62 -8.45 10.29
CA GLY A 98 4.57 -8.50 11.31
C GLY A 98 3.32 -7.69 10.96
N SER A 99 3.38 -6.79 9.99
CA SER A 99 2.29 -5.87 9.67
C SER A 99 1.01 -6.55 9.17
N CYS A 100 1.10 -7.78 8.68
CA CYS A 100 -0.05 -8.57 8.24
C CYS A 100 -0.71 -9.37 9.37
N ALA A 101 -0.10 -9.48 10.57
CA ALA A 101 -0.53 -10.43 11.60
C ALA A 101 -2.00 -10.25 12.01
N HIS A 102 -2.44 -9.01 12.26
CA HIS A 102 -3.81 -8.72 12.67
C HIS A 102 -4.81 -8.82 11.50
N VAL A 103 -4.38 -8.48 10.28
CA VAL A 103 -5.18 -8.70 9.05
C VAL A 103 -5.41 -10.20 8.84
N TYR A 104 -4.36 -11.00 9.01
CA TYR A 104 -4.45 -12.45 8.94
C TYR A 104 -5.45 -13.01 9.96
N ASP A 105 -5.34 -12.61 11.23
CA ASP A 105 -6.23 -13.12 12.28
C ASP A 105 -7.70 -12.78 11.98
N LEU A 106 -7.96 -11.57 11.49
CA LEU A 106 -9.31 -11.13 11.15
C LEU A 106 -9.88 -11.90 9.94
N LEU A 107 -9.09 -12.10 8.88
CA LEU A 107 -9.48 -12.89 7.72
C LEU A 107 -9.71 -14.35 8.10
N LYS A 108 -8.82 -14.95 8.90
CA LYS A 108 -8.96 -16.32 9.39
C LYS A 108 -10.24 -16.48 10.22
N LYS A 109 -10.56 -15.49 11.10
CA LYS A 109 -11.81 -15.49 11.87
C LYS A 109 -13.06 -15.52 10.97
N LYS A 110 -12.97 -14.93 9.79
CA LYS A 110 -14.02 -14.92 8.77
C LYS A 110 -13.99 -16.13 7.81
N GLY A 111 -13.15 -17.12 8.07
CA GLY A 111 -13.06 -18.36 7.30
C GLY A 111 -12.17 -18.28 6.04
N TYR A 112 -11.50 -17.15 5.77
CA TYR A 112 -10.61 -17.02 4.61
C TYR A 112 -9.24 -17.65 4.84
N THR A 113 -8.67 -18.27 3.81
CA THR A 113 -7.30 -18.78 3.80
C THR A 113 -6.35 -17.72 3.25
N VAL A 114 -5.54 -17.13 4.13
CA VAL A 114 -4.48 -16.19 3.67
C VAL A 114 -3.32 -17.02 3.13
N ALA A 115 -3.21 -17.09 1.82
CA ALA A 115 -2.25 -17.92 1.10
C ALA A 115 -0.83 -17.35 1.09
N GLY A 116 -0.67 -16.03 1.17
CA GLY A 116 0.66 -15.42 1.19
C GLY A 116 0.64 -13.90 1.35
N GLU A 117 1.82 -13.35 1.61
CA GLU A 117 2.06 -11.92 1.62
C GLU A 117 3.21 -11.55 0.68
N TYR A 118 3.03 -10.46 -0.06
CA TYR A 118 4.00 -9.92 -1.00
C TYR A 118 4.30 -8.49 -0.62
N HIS A 119 5.57 -8.21 -0.34
CA HIS A 119 6.02 -6.92 0.16
C HIS A 119 6.85 -6.19 -0.89
N TYR A 120 6.38 -5.02 -1.33
CA TYR A 120 7.06 -4.16 -2.28
C TYR A 120 7.56 -2.89 -1.59
N VAL A 121 8.83 -2.58 -1.81
CA VAL A 121 9.44 -1.35 -1.30
C VAL A 121 9.17 -0.23 -2.28
N MET A 122 8.52 0.83 -1.80
CA MET A 122 8.12 2.00 -2.57
C MET A 122 8.50 3.26 -1.81
N PRO A 123 8.73 4.40 -2.48
CA PRO A 123 9.25 5.58 -1.79
C PRO A 123 8.31 6.09 -0.69
N TYR A 124 8.89 6.65 0.36
CA TYR A 124 8.15 7.23 1.47
C TYR A 124 7.22 8.37 1.03
N ASN A 125 6.05 8.41 1.60
CA ASN A 125 5.10 9.51 1.51
C ASN A 125 5.04 10.34 2.82
N MET A 126 5.83 9.95 3.79
CA MET A 126 6.02 10.57 5.10
C MET A 126 7.41 10.20 5.63
N ILE A 127 7.93 10.88 6.63
CA ILE A 127 9.22 10.74 7.29
C ILE A 127 10.32 11.52 6.56
N PHE A 128 10.66 11.19 5.34
CA PHE A 128 11.55 11.95 4.46
C PHE A 128 11.27 11.62 2.99
N ARG A 129 11.68 12.51 2.09
CA ARG A 129 11.55 12.29 0.64
C ARG A 129 12.76 11.52 0.12
N HIS A 130 12.53 10.39 -0.53
CA HIS A 130 13.54 9.75 -1.37
C HIS A 130 13.84 10.58 -2.63
N THR A 131 15.00 10.36 -3.24
CA THR A 131 15.27 10.91 -4.58
C THR A 131 14.42 10.19 -5.63
N ASP A 132 14.16 10.83 -6.77
CA ASP A 132 13.45 10.19 -7.87
C ASP A 132 14.25 9.01 -8.45
N LYS A 133 15.59 9.07 -8.45
CA LYS A 133 16.45 7.93 -8.78
C LYS A 133 16.21 6.72 -7.86
N MET A 134 16.04 6.98 -6.56
CA MET A 134 15.73 5.92 -5.59
C MET A 134 14.33 5.35 -5.85
N ALA A 135 13.35 6.20 -6.17
CA ALA A 135 11.99 5.76 -6.53
C ALA A 135 12.00 4.92 -7.82
N ALA A 136 12.77 5.31 -8.82
CA ALA A 136 12.95 4.54 -10.06
C ALA A 136 13.55 3.16 -9.79
N ARG A 137 14.60 3.06 -8.94
CA ARG A 137 15.18 1.76 -8.57
C ARG A 137 14.22 0.87 -7.79
N MET A 138 13.42 1.44 -6.88
CA MET A 138 12.38 0.70 -6.15
C MET A 138 11.34 0.14 -7.13
N TRP A 139 10.94 0.93 -8.10
CA TRP A 139 9.97 0.50 -9.10
C TRP A 139 10.55 -0.56 -10.04
N GLN A 140 11.79 -0.41 -10.51
CA GLN A 140 12.48 -1.42 -11.31
C GLN A 140 12.55 -2.77 -10.58
N ALA A 141 12.85 -2.76 -9.29
CA ALA A 141 12.82 -3.99 -8.47
C ALA A 141 11.41 -4.59 -8.40
N ALA A 142 10.36 -3.76 -8.32
CA ALA A 142 8.97 -4.23 -8.34
C ALA A 142 8.61 -4.83 -9.69
N GLU A 143 9.01 -4.20 -10.81
CA GLU A 143 8.75 -4.69 -12.18
C GLU A 143 9.35 -6.07 -12.45
N ARG A 144 10.52 -6.36 -11.90
CA ARG A 144 11.12 -7.71 -11.99
C ARG A 144 10.37 -8.75 -11.16
N ARG A 145 9.87 -8.37 -10.00
CA ARG A 145 9.20 -9.27 -9.05
C ARG A 145 7.76 -9.58 -9.46
N ILE A 146 7.05 -8.58 -9.97
CA ILE A 146 5.61 -8.66 -10.24
C ILE A 146 5.23 -9.83 -11.16
N PRO A 147 5.85 -10.07 -12.31
CA PRO A 147 5.48 -11.18 -13.20
C PRO A 147 5.58 -12.56 -12.52
N VAL A 148 6.67 -12.78 -11.77
CA VAL A 148 6.92 -14.04 -11.06
C VAL A 148 5.93 -14.22 -9.91
N GLU A 149 5.79 -13.21 -9.05
CA GLU A 149 4.92 -13.26 -7.87
C GLU A 149 3.43 -13.29 -8.28
N ALA A 150 3.04 -12.62 -9.37
CA ALA A 150 1.70 -12.68 -9.94
C ALA A 150 1.36 -14.09 -10.43
N ALA A 151 2.30 -14.77 -11.10
CA ALA A 151 2.13 -16.17 -11.53
C ALA A 151 1.99 -17.11 -10.33
N GLU A 152 2.80 -16.94 -9.29
CA GLU A 152 2.70 -17.74 -8.04
C GLU A 152 1.32 -17.57 -7.36
N MET A 153 0.83 -16.34 -7.22
CA MET A 153 -0.50 -16.06 -6.66
C MET A 153 -1.61 -16.70 -7.52
N LEU A 154 -1.48 -16.61 -8.83
CA LEU A 154 -2.48 -17.16 -9.75
C LEU A 154 -2.51 -18.68 -9.69
N ALA A 155 -1.36 -19.33 -9.60
CA ALA A 155 -1.22 -20.77 -9.40
C ALA A 155 -1.74 -21.27 -8.05
N GLY A 156 -2.14 -20.38 -7.15
CA GLY A 156 -2.63 -20.75 -5.83
C GLY A 156 -1.53 -21.10 -4.82
N LYS A 157 -0.28 -20.67 -5.07
CA LYS A 157 0.85 -20.98 -4.17
C LYS A 157 0.57 -20.47 -2.76
N ILE A 158 0.71 -21.38 -1.78
CA ILE A 158 0.61 -21.04 -0.35
C ILE A 158 2.02 -20.85 0.19
N THR A 159 2.29 -19.67 0.73
CA THR A 159 3.57 -19.29 1.30
C THR A 159 3.40 -18.99 2.79
N PRO A 160 4.18 -19.62 3.69
CA PRO A 160 4.09 -19.33 5.11
C PRO A 160 4.34 -17.86 5.43
N LEU A 161 3.46 -17.27 6.22
CA LEU A 161 3.61 -15.87 6.64
C LEU A 161 4.77 -15.73 7.64
N LYS A 162 5.64 -14.76 7.42
CA LYS A 162 6.83 -14.50 8.24
C LYS A 162 6.51 -13.76 9.54
N LYS A 163 5.40 -14.10 10.19
CA LYS A 163 4.92 -13.51 11.45
C LYS A 163 5.47 -14.28 12.66
N GLY A 164 6.56 -13.83 13.23
CA GLY A 164 7.03 -14.36 14.52
C GLY A 164 6.40 -13.62 15.72
N PRO A 165 6.47 -14.17 16.96
CA PRO A 165 5.86 -13.56 18.16
C PRO A 165 6.38 -12.14 18.42
N PHE A 166 7.67 -11.89 18.27
CA PHE A 166 8.26 -10.56 18.43
C PHE A 166 7.71 -9.55 17.41
N LYS A 167 7.60 -9.92 16.14
CA LYS A 167 7.04 -9.04 15.09
C LYS A 167 5.57 -8.73 15.34
N ARG A 168 4.82 -9.72 15.87
CA ARG A 168 3.44 -9.55 16.27
C ARG A 168 3.30 -8.60 17.45
N LEU A 169 4.20 -8.68 18.44
CA LEU A 169 4.24 -7.76 19.57
C LEU A 169 4.52 -6.33 19.10
N VAL A 170 5.51 -6.14 18.20
CA VAL A 170 5.80 -4.84 17.61
C VAL A 170 4.56 -4.27 16.93
N SER A 171 3.93 -5.04 16.05
CA SER A 171 2.69 -4.62 15.37
C SER A 171 1.58 -4.27 16.38
N PHE A 172 1.44 -5.02 17.47
CA PHE A 172 0.45 -4.73 18.53
C PHE A 172 0.74 -3.40 19.23
N VAL A 173 1.98 -3.17 19.67
CA VAL A 173 2.38 -1.91 20.35
C VAL A 173 2.15 -0.70 19.44
N PHE A 174 2.55 -0.79 18.19
CA PHE A 174 2.40 0.31 17.23
C PHE A 174 0.96 0.55 16.76
N ARG A 175 0.00 -0.30 17.11
CA ARG A 175 -1.44 -0.02 16.88
C ARG A 175 -1.96 1.19 17.63
N ILE A 176 -1.21 1.75 18.57
CA ILE A 176 -1.51 3.04 19.21
C ILE A 176 -1.64 4.18 18.17
N GLU A 177 -1.06 4.02 16.99
CA GLU A 177 -1.26 4.95 15.86
C GLU A 177 -2.75 5.08 15.51
N HIS A 178 -3.51 4.00 15.51
CA HIS A 178 -4.91 4.03 15.08
C HIS A 178 -5.78 5.02 15.88
N PRO A 179 -5.80 5.01 17.22
CA PRO A 179 -6.50 6.03 18.00
C PRO A 179 -5.80 7.40 18.01
N ALA A 180 -4.49 7.47 17.77
CA ALA A 180 -3.76 8.74 17.75
C ALA A 180 -4.02 9.57 16.48
N MET A 181 -4.17 8.94 15.32
CA MET A 181 -4.34 9.66 14.04
C MET A 181 -5.58 10.57 13.99
N PRO A 182 -6.76 10.21 14.51
CA PRO A 182 -7.90 11.11 14.61
C PRO A 182 -7.61 12.39 15.38
N LEU A 183 -6.80 12.31 16.44
CA LEU A 183 -6.40 13.47 17.25
C LEU A 183 -5.39 14.34 16.48
N LEU A 184 -4.35 13.73 15.95
CA LEU A 184 -3.31 14.41 15.15
C LEU A 184 -3.90 15.06 13.90
N GLY A 185 -4.88 14.40 13.25
CA GLY A 185 -5.54 14.93 12.06
C GLY A 185 -6.33 16.23 12.28
N ARG A 186 -6.80 16.49 13.51
CA ARG A 186 -7.44 17.77 13.87
C ARG A 186 -6.46 18.95 13.89
N ALA A 187 -5.17 18.65 14.07
CA ALA A 187 -4.11 19.66 14.06
C ALA A 187 -3.67 20.04 12.63
N TYR A 188 -4.24 19.43 11.59
CA TYR A 188 -3.96 19.81 10.21
C TYR A 188 -4.52 21.20 9.93
N LYS A 189 -3.73 22.03 9.27
CA LYS A 189 -4.09 23.40 8.92
C LYS A 189 -3.71 23.71 7.48
N VAL A 190 -4.27 24.76 6.94
CA VAL A 190 -3.88 25.33 5.65
C VAL A 190 -3.27 26.69 5.84
N ASN A 191 -2.26 27.02 5.03
CA ASN A 191 -1.66 28.33 4.96
C ASN A 191 -2.31 29.19 3.83
N GLU A 192 -1.78 30.39 3.64
CA GLU A 192 -2.24 31.38 2.66
C GLU A 192 -2.15 30.91 1.20
N ALA A 193 -1.23 29.96 0.88
CA ALA A 193 -1.08 29.43 -0.46
C ALA A 193 -2.27 28.55 -0.93
N CYS A 194 -3.23 28.29 -0.05
CA CYS A 194 -4.40 27.47 -0.39
C CYS A 194 -5.32 28.20 -1.39
N THR A 195 -5.43 27.66 -2.59
CA THR A 195 -6.30 28.20 -3.66
C THR A 195 -7.76 27.73 -3.57
N GLY A 196 -8.14 26.94 -2.56
CA GLY A 196 -9.51 26.44 -2.41
C GLY A 196 -9.93 25.38 -3.44
N CYS A 197 -9.00 24.76 -4.17
CA CYS A 197 -9.30 23.82 -5.27
C CYS A 197 -10.08 22.56 -4.87
N GLY A 198 -10.22 22.25 -3.58
CA GLY A 198 -11.00 21.13 -3.03
C GLY A 198 -10.42 19.73 -3.29
N LYS A 199 -9.24 19.57 -3.89
CA LYS A 199 -8.62 18.26 -4.20
C LYS A 199 -8.45 17.40 -2.93
N CYS A 200 -8.09 18.01 -1.81
CA CYS A 200 -7.93 17.35 -0.52
C CYS A 200 -9.26 16.79 0.02
N ALA A 201 -10.36 17.52 -0.11
CA ALA A 201 -11.68 17.10 0.34
C ALA A 201 -12.22 15.97 -0.54
N ARG A 202 -12.21 16.15 -1.88
CA ARG A 202 -12.65 15.11 -2.82
C ARG A 202 -11.82 13.81 -2.74
N GLY A 203 -10.52 13.94 -2.46
CA GLY A 203 -9.61 12.80 -2.40
C GLY A 203 -9.55 12.10 -1.04
N CYS A 204 -10.20 12.61 0.02
CA CYS A 204 -10.09 12.01 1.34
C CYS A 204 -10.81 10.67 1.44
N PRO A 205 -10.11 9.53 1.66
CA PRO A 205 -10.74 8.21 1.70
C PRO A 205 -11.68 8.03 2.89
N GLN A 206 -11.54 8.85 3.93
CA GLN A 206 -12.42 8.86 5.10
C GLN A 206 -13.52 9.91 5.02
N LYS A 207 -13.60 10.68 3.91
CA LYS A 207 -14.52 11.83 3.79
C LYS A 207 -14.44 12.77 4.99
N ASN A 208 -13.23 12.94 5.52
CA ASN A 208 -12.93 13.66 6.75
C ASN A 208 -12.68 15.17 6.54
N ILE A 209 -12.74 15.65 5.31
CA ILE A 209 -12.41 17.03 4.95
C ILE A 209 -13.62 17.65 4.26
N THR A 210 -14.11 18.75 4.81
CA THR A 210 -15.18 19.57 4.22
C THR A 210 -14.60 20.90 3.75
N MET A 211 -15.27 21.56 2.80
CA MET A 211 -14.90 22.90 2.37
C MET A 211 -15.81 23.92 3.04
N ALA A 212 -15.23 24.90 3.73
CA ALA A 212 -15.95 26.02 4.35
C ALA A 212 -15.21 27.33 4.03
N GLY A 213 -15.92 28.34 3.55
CA GLY A 213 -15.32 29.63 3.15
C GLY A 213 -14.19 29.48 2.12
N GLY A 214 -14.30 28.51 1.20
CA GLY A 214 -13.26 28.26 0.19
C GLY A 214 -12.02 27.53 0.70
N LYS A 215 -11.94 27.17 2.00
CA LYS A 215 -10.78 26.47 2.60
C LYS A 215 -11.20 25.11 3.20
N PRO A 216 -10.30 24.10 3.23
CA PRO A 216 -10.59 22.80 3.83
C PRO A 216 -10.60 22.86 5.36
N VAL A 217 -11.59 22.21 5.95
CA VAL A 217 -11.73 21.96 7.38
C VAL A 217 -11.56 20.49 7.66
N PHE A 218 -10.66 20.13 8.59
CA PHE A 218 -10.31 18.76 8.93
C PHE A 218 -11.12 18.27 10.12
N GLY A 219 -11.79 17.12 9.95
CA GLY A 219 -12.61 16.49 10.98
C GLY A 219 -11.81 15.51 11.87
N LYS A 220 -12.55 14.64 12.56
CA LYS A 220 -12.04 13.71 13.60
C LYS A 220 -11.85 12.26 13.12
N HIS A 221 -11.92 11.98 11.81
CA HIS A 221 -11.79 10.63 11.26
C HIS A 221 -10.52 10.44 10.41
N CYS A 222 -9.47 11.22 10.70
CA CYS A 222 -8.19 11.08 10.01
C CYS A 222 -7.54 9.72 10.33
N ILE A 223 -6.96 9.09 9.31
CA ILE A 223 -6.20 7.83 9.43
C ILE A 223 -4.71 8.01 9.11
N GLY A 224 -4.21 9.24 9.08
CA GLY A 224 -2.79 9.52 8.83
C GLY A 224 -2.27 9.19 7.42
N CYS A 225 -3.14 8.95 6.44
CA CYS A 225 -2.72 8.52 5.10
C CYS A 225 -2.03 9.60 4.26
N VAL A 226 -1.98 10.82 4.74
CA VAL A 226 -1.38 12.03 4.15
C VAL A 226 -1.76 12.35 2.69
N LYS A 227 -2.78 11.69 2.13
CA LYS A 227 -3.22 11.91 0.74
C LYS A 227 -3.49 13.38 0.43
N CYS A 228 -4.08 14.09 1.39
CA CYS A 228 -4.41 15.51 1.26
C CYS A 228 -3.17 16.41 1.18
N SER A 229 -2.19 16.25 2.08
CA SER A 229 -0.96 17.05 2.11
C SER A 229 0.02 16.64 1.01
N PHE A 230 0.18 15.34 0.75
CA PHE A 230 1.04 14.82 -0.31
C PHE A 230 0.58 15.28 -1.71
N GLY A 231 -0.71 15.26 -1.95
CA GLY A 231 -1.31 15.61 -3.25
C GLY A 231 -1.69 17.09 -3.39
N CYS A 232 -1.36 17.96 -2.42
CA CYS A 232 -1.67 19.37 -2.50
C CYS A 232 -0.72 20.07 -3.49
N PRO A 233 -1.21 20.64 -4.61
CA PRO A 233 -0.35 21.28 -5.61
C PRO A 233 0.40 22.48 -5.04
N GLU A 234 -0.24 23.25 -4.15
CA GLU A 234 0.34 24.44 -3.52
C GLU A 234 1.13 24.12 -2.24
N ASN A 235 1.30 22.82 -1.90
CA ASN A 235 1.92 22.41 -0.63
C ASN A 235 1.35 23.15 0.61
N ALA A 236 0.10 23.57 0.53
CA ALA A 236 -0.55 24.46 1.50
C ALA A 236 -0.99 23.79 2.80
N ILE A 237 -0.95 22.45 2.90
CA ILE A 237 -1.45 21.72 4.07
C ILE A 237 -0.29 21.37 4.99
N THR A 238 -0.38 21.79 6.25
CA THR A 238 0.51 21.38 7.35
C THR A 238 -0.12 20.22 8.11
N ILE A 239 0.69 19.27 8.57
CA ILE A 239 0.21 18.06 9.26
C ILE A 239 0.49 18.09 10.77
N GLY A 240 0.31 19.24 11.38
CA GLY A 240 0.48 19.45 12.82
C GLY A 240 1.89 19.15 13.29
N VAL A 241 2.03 18.47 14.41
CA VAL A 241 3.33 18.11 15.03
C VAL A 241 4.19 17.22 14.13
N LEU A 242 3.60 16.52 13.17
CA LEU A 242 4.31 15.65 12.23
C LEU A 242 4.83 16.41 10.99
N ASN A 243 4.71 17.74 10.96
CA ASN A 243 5.02 18.53 9.76
C ASN A 243 6.47 18.42 9.31
N GLY A 244 7.43 18.14 10.21
CA GLY A 244 8.82 17.84 9.88
C GLY A 244 9.02 16.55 9.09
N TRP A 245 8.04 15.66 9.09
CA TRP A 245 8.04 14.40 8.34
C TRP A 245 7.20 14.47 7.07
N LYS A 246 6.66 15.63 6.74
CA LYS A 246 5.81 15.79 5.57
C LYS A 246 6.60 15.61 4.28
N VAL A 247 6.09 14.79 3.37
CA VAL A 247 6.50 14.71 1.98
C VAL A 247 5.36 15.27 1.13
N ASN A 248 5.70 16.11 0.15
CA ASN A 248 4.74 16.67 -0.80
C ASN A 248 5.17 16.33 -2.24
N GLY A 249 4.18 16.09 -3.08
CA GLY A 249 4.36 15.81 -4.50
C GLY A 249 4.76 14.37 -4.82
N GLY A 250 4.35 13.92 -5.99
CA GLY A 250 4.63 12.59 -6.50
C GLY A 250 6.12 12.36 -6.79
N TYR A 251 6.45 11.11 -7.06
CA TYR A 251 7.77 10.66 -7.48
C TYR A 251 7.79 10.36 -8.98
N ASN A 252 8.94 10.61 -9.61
CA ASN A 252 9.19 10.10 -10.95
C ASN A 252 9.76 8.67 -10.86
N PHE A 253 9.07 7.71 -11.44
CA PHE A 253 9.46 6.31 -11.48
C PHE A 253 10.13 5.89 -12.79
N SER A 254 10.13 6.77 -13.80
CA SER A 254 10.64 6.47 -15.16
C SER A 254 12.05 6.99 -15.39
N GLY A 255 12.67 7.60 -14.37
CA GLY A 255 14.02 8.14 -14.48
C GLY A 255 15.10 7.07 -14.33
N GLU A 256 16.36 7.51 -14.44
CA GLU A 256 17.53 6.68 -14.19
C GLU A 256 17.49 6.14 -12.74
N PRO A 257 17.67 4.82 -12.52
CA PRO A 257 17.68 4.25 -11.19
C PRO A 257 18.94 4.62 -10.41
N ALA A 258 18.82 4.75 -9.08
CA ALA A 258 19.95 5.02 -8.21
C ALA A 258 20.98 3.89 -8.26
N THR A 259 22.25 4.24 -8.36
CA THR A 259 23.37 3.31 -8.15
C THR A 259 23.50 2.92 -6.67
N ASP A 260 24.28 1.90 -6.34
CA ASP A 260 24.53 1.51 -4.95
C ASP A 260 25.11 2.64 -4.11
N LYS A 261 25.89 3.55 -4.70
CA LYS A 261 26.45 4.71 -4.02
C LYS A 261 25.39 5.76 -3.68
N GLU A 262 24.33 5.87 -4.47
CA GLU A 262 23.22 6.82 -4.32
C GLU A 262 22.09 6.28 -3.44
N VAL A 263 22.13 4.99 -3.06
CA VAL A 263 21.13 4.41 -2.14
C VAL A 263 21.16 5.17 -0.81
N CYS A 264 19.96 5.51 -0.33
CA CYS A 264 19.72 6.19 0.94
C CYS A 264 20.55 5.58 2.09
N ARG A 265 21.17 6.43 2.93
CA ARG A 265 21.98 5.98 4.08
C ARG A 265 21.15 5.21 5.11
N TYR A 266 19.90 5.61 5.31
CA TYR A 266 18.96 4.91 6.17
C TYR A 266 18.70 3.51 5.62
N CYS A 267 18.93 2.47 6.41
CA CYS A 267 18.72 1.07 6.02
C CYS A 267 19.47 0.62 4.74
N ARG A 268 20.56 1.28 4.34
CA ARG A 268 21.25 1.07 3.06
C ARG A 268 21.52 -0.40 2.74
N ARG A 269 22.06 -1.18 3.72
CA ARG A 269 22.35 -2.61 3.51
C ARG A 269 21.09 -3.41 3.16
N SER A 270 19.97 -3.08 3.79
CA SER A 270 18.69 -3.75 3.55
C SER A 270 18.15 -3.41 2.17
N TYR A 271 18.27 -2.15 1.72
CA TYR A 271 17.88 -1.76 0.36
C TYR A 271 18.73 -2.46 -0.69
N ILE A 272 20.06 -2.44 -0.57
CA ILE A 272 20.97 -3.11 -1.52
C ILE A 272 20.63 -4.60 -1.60
N LYS A 273 20.43 -5.26 -0.46
CA LYS A 273 20.01 -6.66 -0.43
C LYS A 273 18.70 -6.89 -1.18
N TYR A 274 17.70 -6.04 -0.95
CA TYR A 274 16.39 -6.13 -1.61
C TYR A 274 16.51 -5.96 -3.12
N PHE A 275 17.31 -5.01 -3.59
CA PHE A 275 17.54 -4.77 -5.01
C PHE A 275 18.28 -5.94 -5.68
N ASN A 276 19.36 -6.41 -5.06
CA ASN A 276 20.13 -7.56 -5.57
C ASN A 276 19.29 -8.85 -5.63
N GLU A 277 18.35 -9.04 -4.71
CA GLU A 277 17.40 -10.16 -4.78
C GLU A 277 16.44 -10.01 -5.95
N ALA A 278 15.98 -8.81 -6.25
CA ALA A 278 15.11 -8.55 -7.41
C ALA A 278 15.88 -8.66 -8.74
N GLU A 279 17.13 -8.25 -8.78
CA GLU A 279 18.01 -8.31 -9.98
C GLU A 279 18.31 -9.75 -10.44
N LYS A 280 18.14 -10.74 -9.56
CA LYS A 280 18.26 -12.18 -9.92
C LYS A 280 17.04 -12.72 -10.68
N LEU A 281 15.95 -11.97 -10.70
CA LEU A 281 14.74 -12.35 -11.43
C LEU A 281 14.83 -11.83 -12.88
N PRO A 282 14.24 -12.55 -13.85
CA PRO A 282 14.26 -12.14 -15.24
C PRO A 282 13.57 -10.79 -15.46
N LEU A 283 13.99 -10.09 -16.51
CA LEU A 283 13.29 -8.90 -16.97
C LEU A 283 11.91 -9.27 -17.54
N PRO A 284 10.91 -8.38 -17.47
CA PRO A 284 9.56 -8.65 -17.98
C PRO A 284 9.52 -9.07 -19.46
N GLN A 285 10.48 -8.64 -20.29
CA GLN A 285 10.57 -8.98 -21.71
C GLN A 285 11.11 -10.39 -21.97
N GLU A 286 11.96 -10.94 -21.09
CA GLU A 286 12.53 -12.29 -21.24
C GLU A 286 11.53 -13.41 -20.94
N ASN A 287 10.41 -13.10 -20.27
CA ASN A 287 9.37 -14.08 -19.97
C ASN A 287 8.37 -14.27 -21.12
N ALA A 288 8.26 -13.33 -22.06
CA ALA A 288 7.35 -13.43 -23.20
C ALA A 288 7.86 -14.46 -24.24
N GLU A 289 9.18 -14.61 -24.38
CA GLU A 289 9.80 -15.52 -25.35
C GLU A 289 9.82 -16.98 -24.87
N LYS A 290 9.70 -17.25 -23.55
CA LYS A 290 9.72 -18.60 -22.98
C LYS A 290 8.35 -19.26 -22.83
N GLU A 291 7.26 -18.51 -23.01
CA GLU A 291 5.88 -19.06 -23.02
C GLU A 291 5.42 -19.43 -24.44
N GLU A 292 6.23 -19.14 -25.49
CA GLU A 292 5.95 -19.51 -26.89
C GLU A 292 6.79 -20.71 -27.40
N GLU A 293 7.70 -21.29 -26.60
CA GLU A 293 8.39 -22.55 -26.87
C GLU A 293 7.76 -23.72 -26.06
#